data_c6d34263877b271fe68c9561d1fbbe51
#
_entry.id   c6d34263877b271fe68c9561d1fbbe51
#
_cell.length_a   1.000
_cell.length_b   1.000
_cell.length_c   1.000
_cell.angle_alpha   90.00
_cell.angle_beta   90.00
_cell.angle_gamma   90.00
#
_symmetry.space_group_name_H-M   'P 1'
#
loop_
_entity.id
_entity.type
_entity.pdbx_description
1 polymer ?
#
loop_
_entity_poly.entity_id
_entity_poly.type
_entity_poly.pdbx_seq_one_letter_code
_entity_poly.pdbx_strand_id
1 'polypeptide(L)' 'FGSIPNIYSPHYSLVSKDLMDFAKDNDMKVIPWTCNDRTSMDELLALGVDGIITDYPNQLVDVLRIRNAN' A
#
# COMPACT_ATOMS: atom_id res chain seq x y z
N PHE A 1 23.80 8.13 -8.83
CA PHE A 1 23.20 7.80 -7.58
C PHE A 1 21.71 8.01 -7.68
N GLY A 2 20.98 8.16 -6.78
CA GLY A 2 19.53 8.24 -6.97
C GLY A 2 18.91 6.88 -7.13
N SER A 3 19.61 5.85 -6.76
CA SER A 3 19.06 4.51 -6.77
C SER A 3 18.20 4.23 -5.55
N ILE A 4 18.16 5.17 -4.60
CA ILE A 4 17.29 5.02 -3.43
C ILE A 4 15.88 5.47 -3.85
N PRO A 5 14.90 4.58 -3.84
CA PRO A 5 13.54 4.96 -4.23
C PRO A 5 12.94 5.92 -3.21
N ASN A 6 12.17 6.86 -3.71
CA ASN A 6 11.39 7.74 -2.84
C ASN A 6 10.23 6.96 -2.26
N ILE A 7 9.96 7.20 -0.99
CA ILE A 7 8.83 6.58 -0.31
C ILE A 7 7.84 7.67 0.05
N TYR A 8 6.60 7.49 -0.35
CA TYR A 8 5.50 8.38 0.01
C TYR A 8 4.59 7.62 0.95
N SER A 9 4.37 8.20 2.13
CA SER A 9 3.57 7.55 3.17
C SER A 9 2.40 8.47 3.55
N PRO A 10 1.35 8.51 2.73
CA PRO A 10 0.19 9.37 3.01
C PRO A 10 -0.79 8.68 3.94
N HIS A 11 -1.74 9.46 4.48
CA HIS A 11 -2.91 8.84 5.11
C HIS A 11 -3.58 7.94 4.06
N TYR A 12 -4.04 6.77 4.49
CA TYR A 12 -4.52 5.76 3.53
C TYR A 12 -5.73 6.24 2.71
N SER A 13 -6.51 7.17 3.24
CA SER A 13 -7.66 7.72 2.51
C SER A 13 -7.26 8.52 1.28
N LEU A 14 -5.99 8.91 1.17
CA LEU A 14 -5.49 9.69 0.04
C LEU A 14 -5.02 8.82 -1.12
N VAL A 15 -4.96 7.51 -0.92
CA VAL A 15 -4.50 6.61 -1.97
C VAL A 15 -5.59 6.44 -3.02
N SER A 16 -5.22 6.63 -4.28
CA SER A 16 -6.12 6.52 -5.41
C SER A 16 -5.37 5.90 -6.57
N LYS A 17 -6.11 5.52 -7.61
CA LYS A 17 -5.49 5.03 -8.82
C LYS A 17 -4.57 6.09 -9.43
N ASP A 18 -5.02 7.34 -9.45
CA ASP A 18 -4.23 8.43 -10.00
C ASP A 18 -2.92 8.62 -9.24
N LEU A 19 -2.98 8.55 -7.90
CA LEU A 19 -1.78 8.64 -7.08
C LEU A 19 -0.84 7.48 -7.39
N MET A 20 -1.38 6.28 -7.52
CA MET A 20 -0.55 5.11 -7.78
C MET A 20 0.08 5.17 -9.16
N ASP A 21 -0.63 5.67 -10.16
CA ASP A 21 -0.08 5.87 -11.50
C ASP A 21 1.05 6.89 -11.47
N PHE A 22 0.86 7.99 -10.74
CA PHE A 22 1.90 9.00 -10.58
C PHE A 22 3.13 8.42 -9.89
N ALA A 23 2.92 7.67 -8.83
CA ALA A 23 4.02 7.08 -8.07
C ALA A 23 4.83 6.11 -8.93
N LYS A 24 4.13 5.31 -9.72
CA LYS A 24 4.77 4.35 -10.60
C LYS A 24 5.61 5.06 -11.67
N ASP A 25 5.06 6.13 -12.24
CA ASP A 25 5.76 6.90 -13.27
C ASP A 25 7.00 7.61 -12.71
N ASN A 26 7.02 7.87 -11.42
CA ASN A 26 8.10 8.59 -10.76
C ASN A 26 8.98 7.71 -9.88
N ASP A 27 8.82 6.40 -10.01
CA ASP A 27 9.64 5.43 -9.29
C ASP A 27 9.53 5.59 -7.78
N MET A 28 8.33 5.88 -7.31
CA MET A 28 8.03 6.07 -5.89
C MET A 28 7.32 4.86 -5.33
N LYS A 29 7.66 4.52 -4.08
CA LYS A 29 6.91 3.52 -3.34
C LYS A 29 5.85 4.20 -2.49
N VAL A 30 4.69 3.56 -2.36
CA VAL A 30 3.57 4.10 -1.59
C VAL A 30 3.27 3.16 -0.44
N ILE A 31 3.40 3.67 0.78
CA ILE A 31 3.19 2.90 2.02
C ILE A 31 2.27 3.71 2.91
N PRO A 32 0.96 3.62 2.72
CA PRO A 32 0.00 4.44 3.48
C PRO A 32 -0.13 4.01 4.95
N TRP A 33 -0.64 4.90 5.77
CA TRP A 33 -0.84 4.70 7.20
C TRP A 33 -2.20 5.25 7.59
N THR A 34 -2.75 4.96 8.66
CA THR A 34 -2.69 3.69 9.39
C THR A 34 -3.97 2.97 9.03
N CYS A 35 -3.86 1.81 8.44
CA CYS A 35 -5.02 1.08 7.97
C CYS A 35 -5.21 -0.17 8.82
N ASN A 36 -6.31 -0.21 9.59
CA ASN A 36 -6.57 -1.27 10.55
C ASN A 36 -7.75 -2.16 10.17
N ASP A 37 -8.27 -1.96 8.98
CA ASP A 37 -9.48 -2.61 8.50
C ASP A 37 -9.15 -3.52 7.31
N ARG A 38 -9.60 -4.77 7.37
CA ARG A 38 -9.28 -5.76 6.33
C ARG A 38 -9.78 -5.34 4.96
N THR A 39 -10.98 -4.78 4.88
CA THR A 39 -11.55 -4.34 3.62
C THR A 39 -10.69 -3.25 2.98
N SER A 40 -10.28 -2.27 3.79
CA SER A 40 -9.42 -1.20 3.30
C SER A 40 -8.05 -1.71 2.91
N MET A 41 -7.48 -2.65 3.67
CA MET A 41 -6.21 -3.28 3.31
C MET A 41 -6.32 -3.93 1.93
N ASP A 42 -7.40 -4.67 1.70
CA ASP A 42 -7.60 -5.35 0.43
C ASP A 42 -7.72 -4.36 -0.72
N GLU A 43 -8.46 -3.28 -0.51
CA GLU A 43 -8.60 -2.23 -1.51
C GLU A 43 -7.29 -1.56 -1.84
N LEU A 44 -6.47 -1.26 -0.82
CA LEU A 44 -5.17 -0.65 -1.02
C LEU A 44 -4.24 -1.57 -1.79
N LEU A 45 -4.23 -2.85 -1.45
CA LEU A 45 -3.42 -3.82 -2.16
C LEU A 45 -3.86 -3.98 -3.61
N ALA A 46 -5.16 -3.90 -3.86
CA ALA A 46 -5.70 -3.94 -5.22
C ALA A 46 -5.23 -2.73 -6.03
N LEU A 47 -5.02 -1.59 -5.38
CA LEU A 47 -4.49 -0.39 -6.03
C LEU A 47 -2.99 -0.49 -6.30
N GLY A 48 -2.30 -1.43 -5.66
CA GLY A 48 -0.89 -1.66 -5.93
C GLY A 48 0.09 -1.02 -4.98
N VAL A 49 -0.35 -0.70 -3.74
CA VAL A 49 0.56 -0.12 -2.76
C VAL A 49 1.69 -1.10 -2.43
N ASP A 50 2.83 -0.55 -2.04
CA ASP A 50 4.03 -1.33 -1.76
C ASP A 50 4.05 -1.88 -0.34
N GLY A 51 3.27 -1.31 0.54
CA GLY A 51 3.14 -1.77 1.93
C GLY A 51 2.01 -1.02 2.60
N ILE A 52 1.70 -1.41 3.82
CA ILE A 52 0.65 -0.77 4.62
C ILE A 52 1.11 -0.71 6.05
N ILE A 53 1.01 0.47 6.66
CA ILE A 53 1.28 0.63 8.08
C ILE A 53 -0.02 0.35 8.83
N THR A 54 0.02 -0.62 9.73
CA THR A 54 -1.16 -1.06 10.47
C THR A 54 -0.78 -1.39 11.91
N ASP A 55 -1.74 -1.21 12.81
CA ASP A 55 -1.60 -1.63 14.21
C ASP A 55 -1.88 -3.14 14.35
N TYR A 56 -2.38 -3.78 13.31
CA TYR A 56 -2.75 -5.19 13.34
C TYR A 56 -2.04 -5.96 12.24
N PRO A 57 -0.71 -6.13 12.36
CA PRO A 57 0.07 -6.79 11.30
C PRO A 57 -0.39 -8.22 11.00
N ASN A 58 -0.96 -8.91 11.99
CA ASN A 58 -1.48 -10.26 11.77
C ASN A 58 -2.63 -10.25 10.74
N GLN A 59 -3.48 -9.24 10.79
CA GLN A 59 -4.56 -9.12 9.80
C GLN A 59 -4.02 -8.85 8.42
N LEU A 60 -3.00 -8.02 8.32
CA LEU A 60 -2.38 -7.75 7.02
C LEU A 60 -1.75 -9.01 6.44
N VAL A 61 -1.08 -9.80 7.26
CA VAL A 61 -0.49 -11.06 6.82
C VAL A 61 -1.59 -11.99 6.28
N ASP A 62 -2.74 -12.06 6.97
CA ASP A 62 -3.85 -12.88 6.52
C ASP A 62 -4.39 -12.42 5.16
N VAL A 63 -4.56 -11.11 4.99
CA VAL A 63 -5.05 -10.54 3.73
C VAL A 63 -4.08 -10.88 2.60
N LEU A 64 -2.78 -10.70 2.84
CA LEU A 64 -1.76 -11.03 1.83
C LEU A 64 -1.77 -12.51 1.48
N ARG A 65 -1.93 -13.37 2.48
CA ARG A 65 -1.97 -14.82 2.25
C ARG A 65 -3.15 -15.20 1.38
N ILE A 66 -4.33 -14.64 1.66
CA ILE A 66 -5.52 -14.93 0.89
C ILE A 66 -5.36 -14.45 -0.54
N ARG A 67 -4.82 -13.25 -0.75
CA ARG A 67 -4.60 -12.72 -2.10
C ARG A 67 -3.60 -13.58 -2.88
N ASN A 68 -2.57 -14.07 -2.22
CA ASN A 68 -1.53 -14.86 -2.88
C ASN A 68 -1.94 -16.33 -3.10
N ALA A 69 -3.03 -16.75 -2.49
CA ALA A 69 -3.51 -18.14 -2.62
C ALA A 69 -4.23 -18.42 -3.93
N ASN A 70 -4.54 -17.38 -4.68
CA ASN A 70 -5.27 -17.52 -5.95
C ASN A 70 -4.31 -17.58 -7.16
#